data_20d8e8077251f57cdf7cbbaf35afc503
#
_entry.id   20d8e8077251f57cdf7cbbaf35afc503
#
_cell.length_a   1.000
_cell.length_b   1.000
_cell.length_c   1.000
_cell.angle_alpha   90.00
_cell.angle_beta   90.00
_cell.angle_gamma   90.00
#
_symmetry.space_group_name_H-M   'P 1'
#
loop_
_entity.id
_entity.type
_entity.pdbx_description
1 polymer ?
#
loop_
_entity_poly.entity_id
_entity_poly.type
_entity_poly.pdbx_seq_one_letter_code
_entity_poly.pdbx_strand_id
1 'polypeptide(L)'
;MDTVVKKEQKKVEISSAEWQIMRIVWTLKHVTSSEIINLMQKKQTWSDSTIKTLITRLTKKEFLSREKEKGRYIYSATVEEQATMNEYANSLFADFCAHKSGSVLDELIETMDISQADIKMLQKTLDRKLATAPEHVKCDCLPEGCAEMC
;
A
#
# COMPACT_ATOMS: atom_id res chain seq x y z
N MET A 1 -28.49 17.83 6.79
CA MET A 1 -28.19 16.46 7.28
C MET A 1 -27.19 15.84 6.33
N ASP A 2 -25.92 15.98 6.64
CA ASP A 2 -24.86 15.40 5.81
C ASP A 2 -24.69 13.97 6.23
N THR A 3 -25.29 13.07 5.46
CA THR A 3 -24.98 11.65 5.52
C THR A 3 -23.57 11.50 4.94
N VAL A 4 -22.58 11.46 5.80
CA VAL A 4 -21.23 11.02 5.40
C VAL A 4 -21.36 9.55 5.05
N VAL A 5 -21.61 9.28 3.78
CA VAL A 5 -21.45 7.95 3.22
C VAL A 5 -19.96 7.63 3.38
N LYS A 6 -19.62 6.83 4.40
CA LYS A 6 -18.33 6.15 4.43
C LYS A 6 -18.27 5.36 3.14
N LYS A 7 -17.55 5.85 2.13
CA LYS A 7 -17.13 5.03 1.01
C LYS A 7 -16.39 3.86 1.66
N GLU A 8 -16.96 2.67 1.56
CA GLU A 8 -16.22 1.45 1.82
C GLU A 8 -14.98 1.49 0.91
N GLN A 9 -13.84 1.82 1.50
CA GLN A 9 -12.58 1.75 0.80
C GLN A 9 -12.33 0.28 0.54
N LYS A 10 -12.43 -0.11 -0.72
CA LYS A 10 -12.11 -1.45 -1.17
C LYS A 10 -10.68 -1.75 -0.71
N LYS A 11 -10.54 -2.70 0.20
CA LYS A 11 -9.22 -3.08 0.75
C LYS A 11 -8.33 -3.53 -0.41
N VAL A 12 -7.13 -2.96 -0.50
CA VAL A 12 -6.13 -3.38 -1.50
C VAL A 12 -5.63 -4.77 -1.11
N GLU A 13 -6.03 -5.79 -1.88
CA GLU A 13 -5.68 -7.19 -1.64
C GLU A 13 -4.43 -7.61 -2.44
N ILE A 14 -3.30 -7.05 -2.08
CA ILE A 14 -1.99 -7.42 -2.64
C ILE A 14 -1.15 -8.05 -1.51
N SER A 15 -0.72 -9.31 -1.70
CA SER A 15 0.17 -9.97 -0.75
C SER A 15 1.59 -9.38 -0.80
N SER A 16 2.39 -9.62 0.24
CA SER A 16 3.80 -9.18 0.28
C SER A 16 4.60 -9.69 -0.91
N ALA A 17 4.35 -10.93 -1.34
CA ALA A 17 4.99 -11.52 -2.52
C ALA A 17 4.56 -10.83 -3.81
N GLU A 18 3.26 -10.55 -3.94
CA GLU A 18 2.71 -9.83 -5.10
C GLU A 18 3.20 -8.38 -5.17
N TRP A 19 3.41 -7.71 -4.02
CA TRP A 19 4.04 -6.39 -3.97
C TRP A 19 5.41 -6.37 -4.62
N GLN A 20 6.22 -7.43 -4.44
CA GLN A 20 7.55 -7.51 -5.06
C GLN A 20 7.47 -7.52 -6.59
N ILE A 21 6.47 -8.18 -7.16
CA ILE A 21 6.21 -8.17 -8.61
C ILE A 21 5.76 -6.78 -9.07
N MET A 22 4.79 -6.18 -8.38
CA MET A 22 4.26 -4.86 -8.73
C MET A 22 5.36 -3.78 -8.72
N ARG A 23 6.28 -3.82 -7.77
CA ARG A 23 7.42 -2.89 -7.70
C ARG A 23 8.28 -2.93 -8.96
N ILE A 24 8.51 -4.11 -9.53
CA ILE A 24 9.25 -4.28 -10.78
C ILE A 24 8.46 -3.67 -11.95
N VAL A 25 7.17 -4.00 -12.05
CA VAL A 25 6.33 -3.53 -13.14
C VAL A 25 6.16 -2.01 -13.11
N TRP A 26 5.94 -1.40 -11.96
CA TRP A 26 5.89 0.05 -11.84
C TRP A 26 7.20 0.74 -12.24
N THR A 27 8.33 0.12 -11.91
CA THR A 27 9.65 0.69 -12.23
C THR A 27 9.95 0.62 -13.73
N LEU A 28 9.69 -0.53 -14.35
CA LEU A 28 10.04 -0.78 -15.76
C LEU A 28 8.94 -0.36 -16.75
N LYS A 29 7.71 -0.16 -16.27
CA LYS A 29 6.50 0.24 -17.04
C LYS A 29 5.97 -0.88 -17.94
N HIS A 30 6.79 -1.42 -18.82
CA HIS A 30 6.46 -2.51 -19.74
C HIS A 30 7.49 -3.62 -19.56
N VAL A 31 7.05 -4.81 -19.25
CA VAL A 31 7.94 -5.91 -18.86
C VAL A 31 7.36 -7.26 -19.25
N THR A 32 8.21 -8.16 -19.75
CA THR A 32 7.83 -9.55 -20.03
C THR A 32 7.87 -10.40 -18.77
N SER A 33 7.19 -11.56 -18.80
CA SER A 33 7.26 -12.52 -17.68
C SER A 33 8.69 -13.02 -17.44
N SER A 34 9.47 -13.22 -18.50
CA SER A 34 10.88 -13.65 -18.40
C SER A 34 11.73 -12.61 -17.68
N GLU A 35 11.54 -11.33 -17.96
CA GLU A 35 12.26 -10.25 -17.28
C GLU A 35 11.87 -10.16 -15.80
N ILE A 36 10.59 -10.30 -15.48
CA ILE A 36 10.13 -10.36 -14.08
C ILE A 36 10.78 -11.53 -13.35
N ILE A 37 10.77 -12.71 -13.94
CA ILE A 37 11.37 -13.93 -13.35
C ILE A 37 12.86 -13.71 -13.10
N ASN A 38 13.61 -13.22 -14.08
CA ASN A 38 15.04 -12.97 -13.95
C ASN A 38 15.36 -11.97 -12.82
N LEU A 39 14.61 -10.91 -12.72
CA LEU A 39 14.81 -9.89 -11.68
C LEU A 39 14.41 -10.40 -10.31
N MET A 40 13.30 -11.13 -10.21
CA MET A 40 12.88 -11.72 -8.94
C MET A 40 13.86 -12.74 -8.41
N GLN A 41 14.43 -13.57 -9.28
CA GLN A 41 15.41 -14.59 -8.88
C GLN A 41 16.76 -14.02 -8.44
N LYS A 42 17.05 -12.76 -8.78
CA LYS A 42 18.18 -12.02 -8.18
C LYS A 42 17.90 -11.53 -6.76
N LYS A 43 16.63 -11.38 -6.40
CA LYS A 43 16.20 -10.91 -5.08
C LYS A 43 15.78 -12.05 -4.15
N GLN A 44 15.17 -13.07 -4.69
CA GLN A 44 14.51 -14.15 -3.95
C GLN A 44 14.87 -15.51 -4.54
N THR A 45 14.76 -16.54 -3.72
CA THR A 45 15.00 -17.93 -4.14
C THR A 45 13.73 -18.61 -4.68
N TRP A 46 12.84 -17.87 -5.32
CA TRP A 46 11.58 -18.39 -5.82
C TRP A 46 11.74 -19.09 -7.17
N SER A 47 10.97 -20.17 -7.37
CA SER A 47 10.93 -20.89 -8.64
C SER A 47 10.18 -20.09 -9.72
N ASP A 48 10.42 -20.42 -10.97
CA ASP A 48 9.70 -19.85 -12.12
C ASP A 48 8.18 -20.03 -11.96
N SER A 49 7.75 -21.21 -11.52
CA SER A 49 6.32 -21.51 -11.34
C SER A 49 5.67 -20.65 -10.26
N THR A 50 6.37 -20.38 -9.16
CA THR A 50 5.91 -19.49 -8.10
C THR A 50 5.70 -18.06 -8.63
N ILE A 51 6.69 -17.54 -9.35
CA ILE A 51 6.62 -16.19 -9.93
C ILE A 51 5.50 -16.08 -10.96
N LYS A 52 5.37 -17.06 -11.84
CA LYS A 52 4.27 -17.12 -12.84
C LYS A 52 2.90 -17.15 -12.17
N THR A 53 2.76 -17.89 -11.07
CA THR A 53 1.51 -17.92 -10.30
C THR A 53 1.15 -16.56 -9.73
N LEU A 54 2.13 -15.83 -9.19
CA LEU A 54 1.94 -14.48 -8.66
C LEU A 54 1.53 -13.48 -9.77
N ILE A 55 2.19 -13.54 -10.94
CA ILE A 55 1.83 -12.73 -12.11
C ILE A 55 0.38 -13.02 -12.54
N THR A 56 0.00 -14.29 -12.60
CA THR A 56 -1.36 -14.71 -12.95
C THR A 56 -2.39 -14.20 -11.95
N ARG A 57 -2.09 -14.28 -10.66
CA ARG A 57 -2.99 -13.74 -9.61
C ARG A 57 -3.18 -12.24 -9.74
N LEU A 58 -2.11 -11.50 -9.95
CA LEU A 58 -2.18 -10.04 -10.14
C LEU A 58 -2.96 -9.66 -11.39
N THR A 59 -2.85 -10.44 -12.47
CA THR A 59 -3.62 -10.24 -13.69
C THR A 59 -5.11 -10.51 -13.46
N LYS A 60 -5.45 -11.58 -12.75
CA LYS A 60 -6.84 -11.91 -12.37
C LYS A 60 -7.47 -10.89 -11.43
N LYS A 61 -6.69 -10.32 -10.52
CA LYS A 61 -7.10 -9.24 -9.62
C LYS A 61 -7.17 -7.88 -10.33
N GLU A 62 -6.82 -7.81 -11.61
CA GLU A 62 -6.83 -6.61 -12.43
C GLU A 62 -5.82 -5.52 -12.01
N PHE A 63 -4.75 -5.88 -11.32
CA PHE A 63 -3.62 -4.98 -11.03
C PHE A 63 -2.59 -4.95 -12.16
N LEU A 64 -2.54 -6.01 -12.96
CA LEU A 64 -1.73 -6.10 -14.17
C LEU A 64 -2.64 -6.31 -15.38
N SER A 65 -2.29 -5.65 -16.48
CA SER A 65 -2.79 -5.96 -17.81
C SER A 65 -1.66 -6.58 -18.63
N ARG A 66 -2.03 -7.34 -19.66
CA ARG A 66 -1.07 -7.92 -20.59
C ARG A 66 -1.51 -7.71 -22.03
N GLU A 67 -0.55 -7.44 -22.89
CA GLU A 67 -0.74 -7.38 -24.33
C GLU A 67 0.21 -8.34 -25.00
N LYS A 68 -0.25 -9.01 -26.05
CA LYS A 68 0.59 -9.90 -26.82
C LYS A 68 1.31 -9.12 -27.91
N GLU A 69 2.63 -9.13 -27.89
CA GLU A 69 3.48 -8.49 -28.86
C GLU A 69 4.57 -9.46 -29.31
N LYS A 70 4.68 -9.71 -30.61
CA LYS A 70 5.68 -10.63 -31.20
C LYS A 70 5.74 -12.00 -30.51
N GLY A 71 4.58 -12.59 -30.17
CA GLY A 71 4.49 -13.89 -29.51
C GLY A 71 4.78 -13.90 -28.01
N ARG A 72 5.02 -12.74 -27.40
CA ARG A 72 5.25 -12.57 -25.95
C ARG A 72 4.17 -11.73 -25.33
N TYR A 73 3.87 -12.00 -24.06
CA TYR A 73 3.04 -11.10 -23.26
C TYR A 73 3.89 -10.03 -22.61
N ILE A 74 3.48 -8.79 -22.77
CA ILE A 74 4.04 -7.61 -22.11
C ILE A 74 3.06 -7.17 -21.03
N TYR A 75 3.53 -7.09 -19.81
CA TYR A 75 2.75 -6.70 -18.64
C TYR A 75 2.96 -5.23 -18.30
N SER A 76 1.89 -4.58 -17.90
CA SER A 76 1.92 -3.22 -17.35
C SER A 76 0.94 -3.11 -16.20
N ALA A 77 1.20 -2.16 -15.28
CA ALA A 77 0.31 -1.91 -14.17
C ALA A 77 -0.94 -1.14 -14.63
N THR A 78 -2.09 -1.54 -14.10
CA THR A 78 -3.39 -0.89 -14.36
C THR A 78 -3.70 0.21 -13.35
N VAL A 79 -2.92 0.26 -12.26
CA VAL A 79 -3.07 1.18 -11.13
C VAL A 79 -1.78 1.97 -10.93
N GLU A 80 -1.92 3.17 -10.43
CA GLU A 80 -0.78 4.04 -10.15
C GLU A 80 -0.13 3.67 -8.82
N GLU A 81 1.21 3.67 -8.75
CA GLU A 81 1.99 3.19 -7.61
C GLU A 81 1.70 3.95 -6.32
N GLN A 82 1.81 5.29 -6.36
CA GLN A 82 1.64 6.11 -5.15
C GLN A 82 0.21 6.01 -4.60
N ALA A 83 -0.79 6.04 -5.47
CA ALA A 83 -2.19 5.90 -5.07
C ALA A 83 -2.45 4.53 -4.43
N THR A 84 -1.88 3.47 -4.99
CA THR A 84 -2.00 2.11 -4.46
C THR A 84 -1.33 1.96 -3.10
N MET A 85 -0.14 2.51 -2.92
CA MET A 85 0.56 2.55 -1.64
C MET A 85 -0.26 3.31 -0.58
N ASN A 86 -0.82 4.47 -0.94
CA ASN A 86 -1.63 5.26 -0.03
C ASN A 86 -2.90 4.52 0.41
N GLU A 87 -3.60 3.87 -0.52
CA GLU A 87 -4.78 3.05 -0.21
C GLU A 87 -4.43 1.88 0.71
N TYR A 88 -3.32 1.21 0.44
CA TYR A 88 -2.86 0.09 1.26
C TYR A 88 -2.51 0.53 2.68
N ALA A 89 -1.77 1.61 2.83
CA ALA A 89 -1.41 2.17 4.13
C ALA A 89 -2.66 2.64 4.91
N ASN A 90 -3.60 3.31 4.26
CA ASN A 90 -4.87 3.70 4.87
C ASN A 90 -5.69 2.49 5.34
N SER A 91 -5.77 1.44 4.52
CA SER A 91 -6.46 0.20 4.89
C SER A 91 -5.82 -0.47 6.10
N LEU A 92 -4.50 -0.48 6.18
CA LEU A 92 -3.76 -1.05 7.31
C LEU A 92 -4.05 -0.27 8.59
N PHE A 93 -3.96 1.05 8.55
CA PHE A 93 -4.23 1.91 9.70
C PHE A 93 -5.70 1.91 10.13
N ALA A 94 -6.63 1.66 9.20
CA ALA A 94 -8.05 1.49 9.53
C ALA A 94 -8.32 0.28 10.42
N ASP A 95 -7.45 -0.72 10.41
CA ASP A 95 -7.52 -1.90 11.27
C ASP A 95 -6.97 -1.64 12.71
N PHE A 96 -6.29 -0.53 12.91
CA PHE A 96 -5.68 -0.18 14.19
C PHE A 96 -6.62 0.69 15.05
N CYS A 97 -6.44 0.61 16.35
CA CYS A 97 -7.09 1.54 17.27
C CYS A 97 -6.75 2.99 16.89
N ALA A 98 -7.76 3.80 16.65
CA ALA A 98 -7.59 5.20 16.25
C ALA A 98 -6.77 6.01 17.28
N HIS A 99 -6.98 5.73 18.56
CA HIS A 99 -6.24 6.39 19.66
C HIS A 99 -4.73 6.09 19.63
N LYS A 100 -4.33 4.90 19.17
CA LYS A 100 -2.93 4.43 19.16
C LYS A 100 -2.21 4.65 17.82
N SER A 101 -2.91 5.08 16.78
CA SER A 101 -2.34 5.24 15.44
C SER A 101 -1.20 6.25 15.39
N GLY A 102 -1.27 7.32 16.18
CA GLY A 102 -0.21 8.33 16.26
C GLY A 102 1.12 7.75 16.76
N SER A 103 1.08 6.89 17.76
CA SER A 103 2.30 6.25 18.27
C SER A 103 2.92 5.26 17.28
N VAL A 104 2.11 4.59 16.47
CA VAL A 104 2.60 3.74 15.38
C VAL A 104 3.29 4.56 14.31
N LEU A 105 2.73 5.72 13.94
CA LEU A 105 3.36 6.64 12.98
C LEU A 105 4.70 7.17 13.51
N ASP A 106 4.78 7.53 14.77
CA ASP A 106 6.01 7.99 15.40
C ASP A 106 7.12 6.94 15.33
N GLU A 107 6.81 5.70 15.68
CA GLU A 107 7.74 4.56 15.57
C GLU A 107 8.19 4.33 14.12
N LEU A 108 7.28 4.42 13.16
CA LEU A 108 7.64 4.29 11.74
C LEU A 108 8.61 5.40 11.30
N ILE A 109 8.36 6.63 11.69
CA ILE A 109 9.24 7.76 11.37
C ILE A 109 10.62 7.58 11.98
N GLU A 110 10.70 7.08 13.21
CA GLU A 110 11.96 6.83 13.91
C GLU A 110 12.80 5.74 13.23
N THR A 111 12.15 4.68 12.75
CA THR A 111 12.84 3.48 12.25
C THR A 111 13.04 3.45 10.73
N MET A 112 12.30 4.25 9.97
CA MET A 112 12.41 4.28 8.51
C MET A 112 13.49 5.25 8.02
N ASP A 113 14.20 4.85 6.98
CA ASP A 113 15.06 5.76 6.23
C ASP A 113 14.21 6.70 5.38
N ILE A 114 14.21 7.96 5.74
CA ILE A 114 13.52 9.04 5.00
C ILE A 114 14.49 10.19 4.71
N SER A 115 14.28 10.85 3.57
CA SER A 115 15.13 11.93 3.14
C SER A 115 14.92 13.23 3.94
N GLN A 116 15.90 14.14 3.92
CA GLN A 116 15.73 15.48 4.51
C GLN A 116 14.53 16.22 3.91
N ALA A 117 14.29 16.07 2.60
CA ALA A 117 13.16 16.69 1.94
C ALA A 117 11.82 16.13 2.46
N ASP A 118 11.74 14.81 2.66
CA ASP A 118 10.56 14.18 3.22
C ASP A 118 10.32 14.60 4.66
N ILE A 119 11.35 14.70 5.47
CA ILE A 119 11.26 15.20 6.85
C ILE A 119 10.68 16.61 6.87
N LYS A 120 11.20 17.51 6.03
CA LYS A 120 10.68 18.90 5.94
C LYS A 120 9.21 18.94 5.50
N MET A 121 8.83 18.09 4.56
CA MET A 121 7.45 17.96 4.10
C MET A 121 6.54 17.47 5.24
N LEU A 122 6.96 16.45 5.97
CA LEU A 122 6.24 15.90 7.12
C LEU A 122 6.09 16.95 8.24
N GLN A 123 7.15 17.70 8.54
CA GLN A 123 7.09 18.78 9.52
C GLN A 123 6.04 19.82 9.18
N LYS A 124 5.98 20.25 7.91
CA LYS A 124 4.96 21.21 7.43
C LYS A 124 3.54 20.64 7.55
N THR A 125 3.37 19.38 7.20
CA THR A 125 2.07 18.70 7.31
C THR A 125 1.63 18.60 8.77
N LEU A 126 2.55 18.24 9.66
CA LEU A 126 2.28 18.15 11.10
C LEU A 126 1.92 19.52 11.69
N ASP A 127 2.65 20.58 11.34
CA ASP A 127 2.37 21.95 11.81
C ASP A 127 0.96 22.41 11.38
N ARG A 128 0.61 22.18 10.12
CA ARG A 128 -0.72 22.51 9.60
C ARG A 128 -1.82 21.72 10.32
N LYS A 129 -1.59 20.43 10.53
CA LYS A 129 -2.56 19.55 11.18
C LYS A 129 -2.73 19.86 12.66
N LEU A 130 -1.65 20.25 13.34
CA LEU A 130 -1.67 20.62 14.75
C LEU A 130 -2.62 21.80 15.02
N ALA A 131 -2.75 22.75 14.09
CA ALA A 131 -3.61 23.91 14.25
C ALA A 131 -5.11 23.58 14.42
N THR A 132 -5.55 22.44 13.88
CA THR A 132 -6.96 22.00 13.89
C THR A 132 -7.17 20.62 14.52
N ALA A 133 -6.10 19.98 15.01
CA ALA A 133 -6.20 18.65 15.59
C ALA A 133 -6.98 18.68 16.90
N PRO A 134 -7.80 17.65 17.19
CA PRO A 134 -8.44 17.51 18.49
C PRO A 134 -7.39 17.26 19.58
N GLU A 135 -7.73 17.59 20.81
CA GLU A 135 -6.85 17.32 21.96
C GLU A 135 -6.65 15.81 22.19
N HIS A 136 -7.73 15.05 21.98
CA HIS A 136 -7.72 13.58 22.09
C HIS A 136 -8.48 12.92 20.95
N VAL A 137 -7.96 11.78 20.47
CA VAL A 137 -8.66 10.88 19.55
C VAL A 137 -9.21 9.72 20.36
N LYS A 138 -10.52 9.49 20.27
CA LYS A 138 -11.17 8.40 21.00
C LYS A 138 -10.76 7.03 20.47
N CYS A 139 -10.64 6.09 21.38
CA CYS A 139 -10.56 4.67 21.05
C CYS A 139 -11.84 4.21 20.33
N ASP A 140 -11.68 3.50 19.23
CA ASP A 140 -12.77 2.95 18.42
C ASP A 140 -12.81 1.42 18.45
N CYS A 141 -12.19 0.79 19.48
CA CYS A 141 -12.10 -0.66 19.59
C CYS A 141 -13.42 -1.33 19.96
N LEU A 142 -14.30 -0.61 20.67
CA LEU A 142 -15.59 -1.12 21.13
C LEU A 142 -16.74 -0.35 20.51
N PRO A 143 -17.96 -0.96 20.40
CA PRO A 143 -19.15 -0.25 19.93
C PRO A 143 -19.46 0.98 20.78
N GLU A 144 -20.18 1.93 20.19
CA GLU A 144 -20.66 3.12 20.91
C GLU A 144 -21.44 2.71 22.17
N GLY A 145 -21.22 3.47 23.25
CA GLY A 145 -21.85 3.21 24.56
C GLY A 145 -21.15 2.17 25.42
N CYS A 146 -20.06 1.55 24.94
CA CYS A 146 -19.21 0.71 25.77
C CYS A 146 -18.16 1.57 26.49
N ALA A 147 -17.68 1.09 27.64
CA ALA A 147 -16.60 1.75 28.37
C ALA A 147 -15.31 1.79 27.56
N GLU A 148 -14.64 2.92 27.51
CA GLU A 148 -13.34 3.06 26.88
C GLU A 148 -12.28 2.32 27.72
N MET A 149 -11.73 1.24 27.17
CA MET A 149 -10.77 0.37 27.86
C MET A 149 -9.34 0.49 27.31
N CYS A 150 -9.11 1.29 26.29
CA CYS A 150 -7.76 1.40 25.72
C CYS A 150 -7.03 2.71 25.99
#